data_38e9a6582cc193103aeb7d9711b97c6a
#
_entry.id   38e9a6582cc193103aeb7d9711b97c6a
#
_cell.length_a   1.000
_cell.length_b   1.000
_cell.length_c   1.000
_cell.angle_alpha   90.00
_cell.angle_beta   90.00
_cell.angle_gamma   90.00
#
_symmetry.space_group_name_H-M   'P 1'
#
loop_
_entity.id
_entity.type
_entity.pdbx_description
1 polymer ?
#
loop_
_entity_poly.entity_id
_entity_poly.type
_entity_poly.pdbx_seq_one_letter_code
_entity_poly.pdbx_strand_id
1 'polypeptide(L)'
;MILFCDTSALVKLYLRETGSAEMAASAAHASAMAVSRIAWVEAVAAMARRARDDPQAAVVLETARRRLRLHWAEYLIVEVTQALVGRAGEFADTFALRAYDSVQLAAARTIQEATEEIVGFACFDGRLRKAAKVLGMRLVPPEEASQDLDGPRPSGTEVAVHGVSFEKPDR
;
A
#
# COMPACT_ATOMS: atom_id res chain seq x y z
N MET A 1 -0.34 12.51 -10.55
CA MET A 1 0.53 11.87 -9.53
C MET A 1 0.28 10.38 -9.52
N ILE A 2 1.33 9.57 -9.67
CA ILE A 2 1.25 8.12 -9.48
C ILE A 2 1.27 7.82 -7.98
N LEU A 3 0.33 7.00 -7.50
CA LEU A 3 0.28 6.58 -6.10
C LEU A 3 0.85 5.17 -5.96
N PHE A 4 2.07 5.05 -5.43
CA PHE A 4 2.63 3.75 -5.06
C PHE A 4 2.11 3.33 -3.70
N CYS A 5 1.49 2.16 -3.62
CA CYS A 5 0.95 1.62 -2.39
C CYS A 5 1.84 0.49 -1.85
N ASP A 6 2.44 0.71 -0.69
CA ASP A 6 2.91 -0.37 0.17
C ASP A 6 1.72 -1.24 0.62
N THR A 7 1.97 -2.47 1.01
CA THR A 7 0.92 -3.42 1.41
C THR A 7 0.06 -2.90 2.55
N SER A 8 0.63 -2.16 3.51
CA SER A 8 -0.12 -1.57 4.63
C SER A 8 -1.17 -0.55 4.17
N ALA A 9 -0.88 0.18 3.09
CA ALA A 9 -1.79 1.12 2.47
C ALA A 9 -2.76 0.44 1.50
N LEU A 10 -2.27 -0.53 0.72
CA LEU A 10 -3.09 -1.29 -0.24
C LEU A 10 -4.27 -1.98 0.44
N VAL A 11 -4.04 -2.64 1.58
CA VAL A 11 -5.08 -3.37 2.31
C VAL A 11 -6.21 -2.44 2.77
N LYS A 12 -5.94 -1.19 3.10
CA LYS A 12 -6.93 -0.19 3.53
C LYS A 12 -7.91 0.23 2.42
N LEU A 13 -7.60 -0.02 1.14
CA LEU A 13 -8.53 0.17 0.03
C LEU A 13 -9.59 -0.93 -0.05
N TYR A 14 -9.36 -2.06 0.62
CA TYR A 14 -10.22 -3.24 0.57
C TYR A 14 -10.88 -3.57 1.90
N LEU A 15 -10.27 -3.15 3.00
CA LEU A 15 -10.77 -3.35 4.36
C LEU A 15 -11.00 -2.00 5.04
N ARG A 16 -12.07 -1.93 5.84
CA ARG A 16 -12.38 -0.73 6.59
C ARG A 16 -11.54 -0.70 7.87
N GLU A 17 -10.58 0.19 7.91
CA GLU A 17 -9.64 0.40 9.00
C GLU A 17 -9.37 1.89 9.18
N THR A 18 -8.72 2.26 10.28
CA THR A 18 -8.18 3.62 10.45
C THR A 18 -7.30 3.99 9.25
N GLY A 19 -7.54 5.14 8.62
CA GLY A 19 -6.83 5.60 7.41
C GLY A 19 -7.43 5.14 6.08
N SER A 20 -8.52 4.33 6.08
CA SER A 20 -9.14 3.86 4.83
C SER A 20 -9.79 4.99 4.02
N ALA A 21 -10.39 5.98 4.69
CA ALA A 21 -11.02 7.11 4.01
C ALA A 21 -9.99 7.98 3.30
N GLU A 22 -8.87 8.27 3.95
CA GLU A 22 -7.75 9.04 3.40
C GLU A 22 -7.10 8.31 2.24
N MET A 23 -6.96 6.99 2.34
CA MET A 23 -6.44 6.17 1.25
C MET A 23 -7.37 6.15 0.05
N ALA A 24 -8.69 6.01 0.25
CA ALA A 24 -9.68 6.05 -0.82
C ALA A 24 -9.67 7.42 -1.53
N ALA A 25 -9.62 8.51 -0.77
CA ALA A 25 -9.52 9.86 -1.33
C ALA A 25 -8.22 10.04 -2.13
N SER A 26 -7.08 9.56 -1.63
CA SER A 26 -5.80 9.65 -2.33
C SER A 26 -5.79 8.83 -3.62
N ALA A 27 -6.37 7.63 -3.59
CA ALA A 27 -6.50 6.76 -4.76
C ALA A 27 -7.39 7.39 -5.86
N ALA A 28 -8.49 8.04 -5.47
CA ALA A 28 -9.40 8.71 -6.41
C ALA A 28 -8.75 9.90 -7.15
N HIS A 29 -7.71 10.52 -6.57
CA HIS A 29 -7.00 11.65 -7.18
C HIS A 29 -5.70 11.24 -7.88
N ALA A 30 -5.34 9.96 -7.84
CA ALA A 30 -4.15 9.46 -8.52
C ALA A 30 -4.37 9.30 -10.02
N SER A 31 -3.37 9.66 -10.84
CA SER A 31 -3.37 9.37 -12.28
C SER A 31 -3.21 7.88 -12.58
N ALA A 32 -2.52 7.16 -11.69
CA ALA A 32 -2.36 5.71 -11.70
C ALA A 32 -2.00 5.19 -10.30
N MET A 33 -2.34 3.94 -10.05
CA MET A 33 -1.95 3.21 -8.85
C MET A 33 -0.82 2.25 -9.19
N ALA A 34 0.23 2.23 -8.36
CA ALA A 34 1.37 1.32 -8.54
C ALA A 34 1.59 0.45 -7.30
N VAL A 35 2.03 -0.77 -7.50
CA VAL A 35 2.33 -1.75 -6.45
C VAL A 35 3.55 -2.59 -6.82
N SER A 36 4.26 -3.10 -5.84
CA SER A 36 5.23 -4.18 -6.09
C SER A 36 4.49 -5.52 -6.31
N ARG A 37 5.06 -6.40 -7.12
CA ARG A 37 4.54 -7.76 -7.33
C ARG A 37 4.32 -8.52 -6.03
N ILE A 38 5.17 -8.34 -5.02
CA ILE A 38 5.03 -9.02 -3.73
C ILE A 38 3.84 -8.51 -2.90
N ALA A 39 3.33 -7.31 -3.16
CA ALA A 39 2.18 -6.78 -2.43
C ALA A 39 0.95 -7.69 -2.54
N TRP A 40 0.84 -8.46 -3.63
CA TRP A 40 -0.20 -9.48 -3.77
C TRP A 40 -0.15 -10.53 -2.65
N VAL A 41 1.00 -11.19 -2.50
CA VAL A 41 1.13 -12.26 -1.51
C VAL A 41 1.06 -11.72 -0.08
N GLU A 42 1.60 -10.54 0.17
CA GLU A 42 1.53 -9.89 1.48
C GLU A 42 0.08 -9.53 1.86
N ALA A 43 -0.70 -8.94 0.94
CA ALA A 43 -2.10 -8.60 1.17
C ALA A 43 -2.94 -9.86 1.40
N VAL A 44 -2.77 -10.91 0.58
CA VAL A 44 -3.47 -12.19 0.76
C VAL A 44 -3.10 -12.84 2.10
N ALA A 45 -1.82 -12.83 2.48
CA ALA A 45 -1.36 -13.37 3.76
C ALA A 45 -1.92 -12.59 4.96
N ALA A 46 -1.98 -11.26 4.86
CA ALA A 46 -2.58 -10.41 5.89
C ALA A 46 -4.07 -10.70 6.08
N MET A 47 -4.83 -10.80 4.98
CA MET A 47 -6.25 -11.16 5.01
C MET A 47 -6.47 -12.58 5.56
N ALA A 48 -5.63 -13.54 5.16
CA ALA A 48 -5.72 -14.92 5.64
C ALA A 48 -5.42 -15.03 7.15
N ARG A 49 -4.42 -14.28 7.65
CA ARG A 49 -4.13 -14.21 9.09
C ARG A 49 -5.33 -13.65 9.84
N ARG A 50 -5.89 -12.53 9.38
CA ARG A 50 -7.04 -11.89 10.02
C ARG A 50 -8.28 -12.81 10.06
N ALA A 51 -8.51 -13.61 9.00
CA ALA A 51 -9.59 -14.59 8.98
C ALA A 51 -9.42 -15.72 10.01
N ARG A 52 -8.17 -16.06 10.36
CA ARG A 52 -7.90 -17.04 11.44
C ARG A 52 -8.10 -16.42 12.82
N ASP A 53 -7.74 -15.14 12.98
CA ASP A 53 -7.86 -14.43 14.26
C ASP A 53 -9.32 -14.03 14.54
N ASP A 54 -10.11 -13.75 13.47
CA ASP A 54 -11.55 -13.43 13.54
C ASP A 54 -12.32 -14.22 12.47
N PRO A 55 -12.84 -15.41 12.81
CA PRO A 55 -13.62 -16.22 11.87
C PRO A 55 -14.92 -15.56 11.40
N GLN A 56 -15.49 -14.62 12.15
CA GLN A 56 -16.70 -13.90 11.75
C GLN A 56 -16.43 -12.94 10.58
N ALA A 57 -15.21 -12.45 10.45
CA ALA A 57 -14.79 -11.61 9.35
C ALA A 57 -14.51 -12.38 8.04
N ALA A 58 -14.57 -13.72 8.03
CA ALA A 58 -14.13 -14.54 6.89
C ALA A 58 -14.84 -14.18 5.58
N VAL A 59 -16.15 -13.92 5.59
CA VAL A 59 -16.94 -13.57 4.39
C VAL A 59 -16.51 -12.21 3.82
N VAL A 60 -16.29 -11.24 4.70
CA VAL A 60 -15.86 -9.88 4.30
C VAL A 60 -14.43 -9.93 3.73
N LEU A 61 -13.56 -10.69 4.36
CA LEU A 61 -12.16 -10.86 3.92
C LEU A 61 -12.08 -11.59 2.57
N GLU A 62 -12.93 -12.58 2.32
CA GLU A 62 -13.00 -13.25 1.02
C GLU A 62 -13.53 -12.30 -0.06
N THR A 63 -14.50 -11.47 0.27
CA THR A 63 -15.00 -10.42 -0.64
C THR A 63 -13.91 -9.41 -0.97
N ALA A 64 -13.13 -8.96 0.03
CA ALA A 64 -11.99 -8.06 -0.16
C ALA A 64 -10.92 -8.68 -1.06
N ARG A 65 -10.59 -9.96 -0.85
CA ARG A 65 -9.64 -10.71 -1.67
C ARG A 65 -10.09 -10.84 -3.13
N ARG A 66 -11.38 -11.12 -3.35
CA ARG A 66 -11.96 -11.18 -4.70
C ARG A 66 -11.88 -9.82 -5.40
N ARG A 67 -12.17 -8.72 -4.70
CA ARG A 67 -12.04 -7.36 -5.25
C ARG A 67 -10.59 -7.01 -5.58
N LEU A 68 -9.65 -7.31 -4.69
CA LEU A 68 -8.22 -7.13 -4.96
C LEU A 68 -7.81 -7.86 -6.25
N ARG A 69 -8.29 -9.11 -6.44
CA ARG A 69 -8.01 -9.89 -7.64
C ARG A 69 -8.54 -9.23 -8.92
N LEU A 70 -9.74 -8.65 -8.87
CA LEU A 70 -10.34 -7.96 -10.01
C LEU A 70 -9.56 -6.68 -10.38
N HIS A 71 -9.13 -5.92 -9.38
CA HIS A 71 -8.40 -4.66 -9.61
C HIS A 71 -6.92 -4.87 -9.90
N TRP A 72 -6.38 -6.06 -9.65
CA TRP A 72 -4.93 -6.31 -9.74
C TRP A 72 -4.35 -5.99 -11.13
N ALA A 73 -5.08 -6.28 -12.20
CA ALA A 73 -4.65 -6.02 -13.57
C ALA A 73 -4.66 -4.53 -13.95
N GLU A 74 -5.28 -3.68 -13.14
CA GLU A 74 -5.37 -2.23 -13.38
C GLU A 74 -4.21 -1.47 -12.74
N TYR A 75 -3.43 -2.12 -11.87
CA TYR A 75 -2.27 -1.51 -11.24
C TYR A 75 -1.03 -1.54 -12.15
N LEU A 76 -0.20 -0.51 -12.01
CA LEU A 76 1.18 -0.54 -12.50
C LEU A 76 1.99 -1.47 -11.57
N ILE A 77 2.27 -2.68 -12.04
CA ILE A 77 2.93 -3.69 -11.23
C ILE A 77 4.44 -3.65 -11.48
N VAL A 78 5.21 -3.35 -10.43
CA VAL A 78 6.67 -3.40 -10.48
C VAL A 78 7.14 -4.83 -10.21
N GLU A 79 7.82 -5.41 -11.20
CA GLU A 79 8.37 -6.76 -11.09
C GLU A 79 9.60 -6.80 -10.19
N VAL A 80 9.72 -7.88 -9.41
CA VAL A 80 10.86 -8.12 -8.51
C VAL A 80 11.98 -8.78 -9.30
N THR A 81 12.75 -7.95 -10.00
CA THR A 81 13.92 -8.37 -10.78
C THR A 81 15.16 -8.48 -9.89
N GLN A 82 16.23 -9.14 -10.40
CA GLN A 82 17.51 -9.21 -9.69
C GLN A 82 18.08 -7.80 -9.40
N ALA A 83 17.93 -6.85 -10.32
CA ALA A 83 18.38 -5.47 -10.11
C ALA A 83 17.59 -4.79 -8.97
N LEU A 84 16.27 -5.00 -8.90
CA LEU A 84 15.45 -4.48 -7.82
C LEU A 84 15.82 -5.12 -6.48
N VAL A 85 16.08 -6.43 -6.44
CA VAL A 85 16.52 -7.13 -5.22
C VAL A 85 17.88 -6.60 -4.73
N GLY A 86 18.81 -6.32 -5.65
CA GLY A 86 20.09 -5.69 -5.30
C GLY A 86 19.88 -4.34 -4.62
N ARG A 87 19.09 -3.45 -5.23
CA ARG A 87 18.74 -2.14 -4.65
C ARG A 87 18.01 -2.28 -3.30
N ALA A 88 17.11 -3.24 -3.18
CA ALA A 88 16.43 -3.51 -1.91
C ALA A 88 17.41 -3.91 -0.80
N GLY A 89 18.45 -4.69 -1.13
CA GLY A 89 19.53 -5.02 -0.21
C GLY A 89 20.27 -3.78 0.29
N GLU A 90 20.62 -2.86 -0.61
CA GLU A 90 21.26 -1.58 -0.25
C GLU A 90 20.34 -0.73 0.66
N PHE A 91 19.03 -0.71 0.39
CA PHE A 91 18.07 0.01 1.24
C PHE A 91 17.85 -0.66 2.60
N ALA A 92 17.92 -2.00 2.65
CA ALA A 92 17.85 -2.73 3.91
C ALA A 92 19.00 -2.35 4.84
N ASP A 93 20.21 -2.25 4.30
CA ASP A 93 21.41 -1.85 5.04
C ASP A 93 21.36 -0.36 5.41
N THR A 94 21.12 0.52 4.44
CA THR A 94 21.15 1.98 4.63
C THR A 94 20.10 2.48 5.61
N PHE A 95 18.87 1.94 5.55
CA PHE A 95 17.71 2.42 6.32
C PHE A 95 17.30 1.47 7.45
N ALA A 96 18.04 0.38 7.66
CA ALA A 96 17.71 -0.68 8.62
C ALA A 96 16.26 -1.20 8.47
N LEU A 97 15.82 -1.43 7.22
CA LEU A 97 14.49 -1.91 6.88
C LEU A 97 14.41 -3.43 6.93
N ARG A 98 13.18 -3.95 7.07
CA ARG A 98 12.91 -5.37 6.85
C ARG A 98 12.98 -5.68 5.36
N ALA A 99 13.22 -6.96 5.01
CA ALA A 99 13.39 -7.39 3.64
C ALA A 99 12.25 -6.94 2.70
N TYR A 100 10.99 -7.16 3.07
CA TYR A 100 9.85 -6.79 2.23
C TYR A 100 9.62 -5.28 2.17
N ASP A 101 9.84 -4.56 3.27
CA ASP A 101 9.79 -3.10 3.30
C ASP A 101 10.82 -2.50 2.33
N SER A 102 12.03 -3.07 2.29
CA SER A 102 13.09 -2.66 1.36
C SER A 102 12.71 -2.91 -0.10
N VAL A 103 12.06 -4.04 -0.40
CA VAL A 103 11.55 -4.36 -1.75
C VAL A 103 10.45 -3.39 -2.15
N GLN A 104 9.53 -3.04 -1.24
CA GLN A 104 8.49 -2.05 -1.50
C GLN A 104 9.09 -0.67 -1.81
N LEU A 105 10.09 -0.24 -1.00
CA LEU A 105 10.76 1.05 -1.22
C LEU A 105 11.54 1.07 -2.53
N ALA A 106 12.25 -0.03 -2.86
CA ALA A 106 12.99 -0.16 -4.12
C ALA A 106 12.06 -0.13 -5.34
N ALA A 107 10.88 -0.75 -5.24
CA ALA A 107 9.87 -0.73 -6.27
C ALA A 107 9.31 0.70 -6.49
N ALA A 108 9.00 1.41 -5.42
CA ALA A 108 8.56 2.81 -5.50
C ALA A 108 9.65 3.70 -6.14
N ARG A 109 10.92 3.51 -5.75
CA ARG A 109 12.05 4.23 -6.33
C ARG A 109 12.20 3.96 -7.83
N THR A 110 11.95 2.73 -8.27
CA THR A 110 11.97 2.38 -9.70
C THR A 110 10.92 3.17 -10.50
N ILE A 111 9.69 3.32 -9.97
CA ILE A 111 8.67 4.16 -10.60
C ILE A 111 9.13 5.62 -10.60
N GLN A 112 9.64 6.13 -9.48
CA GLN A 112 10.08 7.52 -9.36
C GLN A 112 11.15 7.88 -10.38
N GLU A 113 12.06 6.97 -10.68
CA GLU A 113 13.12 7.16 -11.67
C GLU A 113 12.64 6.99 -13.13
N ALA A 114 11.54 6.26 -13.34
CA ALA A 114 10.99 5.98 -14.66
C ALA A 114 9.98 7.02 -15.15
N THR A 115 9.62 8.01 -14.33
CA THR A 115 8.59 9.02 -14.67
C THR A 115 9.00 10.42 -14.23
N GLU A 116 8.51 11.42 -14.95
CA GLU A 116 8.57 12.82 -14.54
C GLU A 116 7.41 13.22 -13.61
N GLU A 117 6.42 12.34 -13.44
CA GLU A 117 5.31 12.58 -12.53
C GLU A 117 5.76 12.49 -11.06
N ILE A 118 5.06 13.23 -10.21
CA ILE A 118 5.22 13.09 -8.76
C ILE A 118 4.76 11.68 -8.35
N VAL A 119 5.60 10.97 -7.61
CA VAL A 119 5.24 9.69 -6.99
C VAL A 119 4.87 9.92 -5.53
N GLY A 120 3.61 9.63 -5.19
CA GLY A 120 3.15 9.54 -3.81
C GLY A 120 3.45 8.14 -3.27
N PHE A 121 4.07 8.06 -2.10
CA PHE A 121 4.35 6.81 -1.41
C PHE A 121 3.33 6.62 -0.28
N ALA A 122 2.39 5.72 -0.49
CA ALA A 122 1.35 5.39 0.48
C ALA A 122 1.82 4.26 1.40
N CYS A 123 1.98 4.58 2.68
CA CYS A 123 2.48 3.65 3.69
C CYS A 123 2.07 4.08 5.09
N PHE A 124 1.83 3.11 5.99
CA PHE A 124 1.51 3.32 7.41
C PHE A 124 2.60 2.82 8.35
N ASP A 125 3.72 2.28 7.85
CA ASP A 125 4.89 1.96 8.67
C ASP A 125 5.79 3.19 8.82
N GLY A 126 6.00 3.64 10.06
CA GLY A 126 6.74 4.86 10.36
C GLY A 126 8.22 4.81 9.94
N ARG A 127 8.87 3.64 9.97
CA ARG A 127 10.26 3.48 9.55
C ARG A 127 10.38 3.58 8.03
N LEU A 128 9.50 2.88 7.33
CA LEU A 128 9.46 2.88 5.88
C LEU A 128 9.11 4.28 5.32
N ARG A 129 8.20 5.00 5.98
CA ARG A 129 7.87 6.41 5.65
C ARG A 129 9.09 7.33 5.76
N LYS A 130 9.89 7.20 6.83
CA LYS A 130 11.11 8.00 7.01
C LYS A 130 12.10 7.76 5.88
N ALA A 131 12.31 6.51 5.48
CA ALA A 131 13.19 6.15 4.37
C ALA A 131 12.68 6.72 3.03
N ALA A 132 11.39 6.61 2.73
CA ALA A 132 10.78 7.17 1.54
C ALA A 132 10.93 8.71 1.47
N LYS A 133 10.79 9.39 2.62
CA LYS A 133 11.01 10.85 2.71
C LYS A 133 12.45 11.24 2.38
N VAL A 134 13.44 10.48 2.86
CA VAL A 134 14.87 10.72 2.53
C VAL A 134 15.11 10.58 1.02
N LEU A 135 14.40 9.67 0.35
CA LEU A 135 14.46 9.50 -1.10
C LEU A 135 13.64 10.56 -1.89
N GLY A 136 13.08 11.56 -1.21
CA GLY A 136 12.32 12.65 -1.84
C GLY A 136 10.92 12.25 -2.32
N MET A 137 10.35 11.16 -1.82
CA MET A 137 8.98 10.76 -2.15
C MET A 137 7.96 11.57 -1.36
N ARG A 138 6.82 11.89 -1.98
CA ARG A 138 5.69 12.52 -1.30
C ARG A 138 4.97 11.47 -0.45
N LEU A 139 4.92 11.67 0.85
CA LEU A 139 4.24 10.72 1.76
C LEU A 139 2.71 10.82 1.67
N VAL A 140 2.04 9.67 1.69
CA VAL A 140 0.59 9.52 1.74
C VAL A 140 0.22 8.51 2.83
N PRO A 141 -0.66 8.85 3.78
CA PRO A 141 -1.15 10.19 4.05
C PRO A 141 -0.03 11.17 4.46
N PRO A 142 -0.24 12.49 4.42
CA PRO A 142 0.74 13.46 4.94
C PRO A 142 1.11 13.21 6.40
N GLU A 143 2.26 13.72 6.86
CA GLU A 143 2.74 13.48 8.24
C GLU A 143 1.78 13.99 9.32
N GLU A 144 1.12 15.12 9.09
CA GLU A 144 0.17 15.73 10.04
C GLU A 144 -1.05 14.84 10.30
N ALA A 145 -1.53 14.14 9.27
CA ALA A 145 -2.64 13.18 9.40
C ALA A 145 -2.22 11.86 10.08
N SER A 146 -0.93 11.57 10.18
CA SER A 146 -0.43 10.31 10.74
C SER A 146 -0.29 10.34 12.26
N GLN A 147 -0.21 11.52 12.88
CA GLN A 147 -0.09 11.65 14.35
C GLN A 147 -1.39 11.31 15.08
N ASP A 148 -2.53 11.47 14.43
CA ASP A 148 -3.84 11.13 14.99
C ASP A 148 -4.15 9.60 14.92
N LEU A 149 -3.31 8.83 14.20
CA LEU A 149 -3.51 7.39 14.00
C LEU A 149 -2.85 6.50 15.06
N ASP A 150 -2.00 7.08 15.91
CA ASP A 150 -1.27 6.38 16.99
C ASP A 150 -2.02 6.38 18.35
N GLY A 151 -3.31 6.77 18.34
CA GLY A 151 -4.19 6.66 19.48
C GLY A 151 -4.51 5.21 19.87
N PRO A 152 -5.01 4.96 21.11
CA PRO A 152 -5.32 3.59 21.59
C PRO A 152 -6.32 2.94 20.61
N ARG A 153 -5.97 1.73 20.13
CA ARG A 153 -6.80 0.96 19.19
C ARG A 153 -8.17 0.70 19.81
N PRO A 154 -9.27 1.12 19.17
CA PRO A 154 -10.60 0.75 19.65
C PRO A 154 -10.73 -0.78 19.60
N SER A 155 -11.13 -1.38 20.71
CA SER A 155 -11.49 -2.78 20.80
C SER A 155 -12.79 -2.97 20.00
N GLY A 156 -12.70 -3.62 18.87
CA GLY A 156 -13.85 -3.94 18.01
C GLY A 156 -13.78 -3.24 16.66
N THR A 157 -13.11 -3.86 15.71
CA THR A 157 -13.05 -3.36 14.33
C THR A 157 -14.24 -3.94 13.57
N GLU A 158 -15.19 -3.09 13.24
CA GLU A 158 -16.28 -3.45 12.33
C GLU A 158 -15.68 -3.62 10.91
N VAL A 159 -15.69 -4.86 10.42
CA VAL A 159 -15.12 -5.21 9.11
C VAL A 159 -16.16 -4.95 8.03
N ALA A 160 -16.11 -3.79 7.39
CA ALA A 160 -16.95 -3.44 6.24
C ALA A 160 -16.09 -3.26 4.97
N VAL A 161 -16.68 -3.55 3.81
CA VAL A 161 -16.01 -3.40 2.50
C VAL A 161 -16.32 -2.02 1.92
N HIS A 162 -15.29 -1.27 1.53
CA HIS A 162 -15.45 0.00 0.82
C HIS A 162 -15.67 -0.23 -0.68
N GLY A 163 -16.64 0.48 -1.26
CA GLY A 163 -16.87 0.56 -2.70
C GLY A 163 -15.92 1.59 -3.32
N VAL A 164 -14.73 1.18 -3.75
CA VAL A 164 -13.92 2.00 -4.65
C VAL A 164 -14.30 1.59 -6.06
N SER A 165 -14.98 2.47 -6.79
CA SER A 165 -15.19 2.33 -8.23
C SER A 165 -14.05 3.06 -8.94
N PHE A 166 -13.28 2.36 -9.74
CA PHE A 166 -12.34 2.98 -10.66
C PHE A 166 -13.11 3.31 -11.94
N GLU A 167 -13.52 4.57 -12.08
CA GLU A 167 -13.97 5.06 -13.39
C GLU A 167 -12.73 5.29 -14.26
N LYS A 168 -12.69 4.64 -15.41
CA LYS A 168 -11.68 4.95 -16.43
C LYS A 168 -11.93 6.38 -16.93
N PRO A 169 -10.90 7.23 -17.04
CA PRO A 169 -11.01 8.44 -17.82
C PRO A 169 -11.28 8.03 -19.28
N ASP A 170 -12.35 8.53 -19.85
CA ASP A 170 -12.65 8.42 -21.28
C ASP A 170 -11.44 8.91 -22.08
N ARG A 171 -11.06 8.12 -23.07
CA ARG A 171 -9.99 8.45 -24.02
C ARG A 171 -10.46 9.48 -25.01
#